data_fa53b6306223bd4d9dd8266d201c0ba7
#
_entry.id   fa53b6306223bd4d9dd8266d201c0ba7
#
_cell.length_a   1.000
_cell.length_b   1.000
_cell.length_c   1.000
_cell.angle_alpha   90.00
_cell.angle_beta   90.00
_cell.angle_gamma   90.00
#
_symmetry.space_group_name_H-M   'P 1'
#
loop_
_entity.id
_entity.type
_entity.pdbx_description
1 polymer ?
#
loop_
_entity_poly.entity_id
_entity_poly.type
_entity_poly.pdbx_seq_one_letter_code
_entity_poly.pdbx_strand_id
1 'polypeptide(L)'
;MRKIRSFWTRLCAWTIGALGMGAALTSCEEIEDIFNWGMCMYGTPNMDYQISGKVMDAENGKAIEGIQVSRPWDYGDNAVTTDKDGKFTISGNDFPNDTLHVVATDIDGEVNGIYAEEKVVVDLKAPKGKRTDAWYAGKYEAEDVKIKMQKASE
;
A
#
# COMPACT_ATOMS: atom_id res chain seq x y z
N MET A 1 -5.11 -67.55 -35.16
CA MET A 1 -5.71 -66.36 -34.44
C MET A 1 -4.87 -65.79 -33.30
N ARG A 2 -3.86 -66.46 -32.75
CA ARG A 2 -3.02 -65.93 -31.63
C ARG A 2 -1.98 -64.86 -32.05
N LYS A 3 -1.46 -64.89 -33.26
CA LYS A 3 -0.43 -63.97 -33.75
C LYS A 3 -0.97 -62.56 -34.06
N ILE A 4 -2.20 -62.43 -34.46
CA ILE A 4 -2.83 -61.13 -34.78
C ILE A 4 -3.08 -60.28 -33.51
N ARG A 5 -3.45 -60.93 -32.40
CA ARG A 5 -3.68 -60.21 -31.12
C ARG A 5 -2.39 -59.61 -30.55
N SER A 6 -1.23 -60.25 -30.74
CA SER A 6 0.04 -59.72 -30.25
C SER A 6 0.56 -58.53 -31.08
N PHE A 7 0.20 -58.47 -32.36
CA PHE A 7 0.54 -57.34 -33.23
C PHE A 7 -0.24 -56.07 -32.87
N TRP A 8 -1.55 -56.22 -32.66
CA TRP A 8 -2.40 -55.10 -32.25
C TRP A 8 -2.07 -54.55 -30.88
N THR A 9 -1.72 -55.39 -29.90
CA THR A 9 -1.30 -54.91 -28.58
C THR A 9 0.04 -54.18 -28.61
N ARG A 10 0.97 -54.58 -29.49
CA ARG A 10 2.24 -53.86 -29.68
C ARG A 10 2.04 -52.54 -30.43
N LEU A 11 1.13 -52.50 -31.39
CA LEU A 11 0.80 -51.27 -32.12
C LEU A 11 0.14 -50.22 -31.21
N CYS A 12 -0.79 -50.65 -30.35
CA CYS A 12 -1.41 -49.75 -29.37
C CYS A 12 -0.42 -49.25 -28.32
N ALA A 13 0.51 -50.06 -27.87
CA ALA A 13 1.56 -49.65 -26.94
C ALA A 13 2.51 -48.59 -27.54
N TRP A 14 2.81 -48.72 -28.83
CA TRP A 14 3.64 -47.74 -29.56
C TRP A 14 2.93 -46.40 -29.78
N THR A 15 1.63 -46.44 -30.10
CA THR A 15 0.86 -45.21 -30.29
C THR A 15 0.64 -44.47 -28.98
N ILE A 16 0.41 -45.16 -27.86
CA ILE A 16 0.28 -44.55 -26.52
C ILE A 16 1.63 -43.98 -26.06
N GLY A 17 2.74 -44.67 -26.33
CA GLY A 17 4.08 -44.17 -26.01
C GLY A 17 4.45 -42.91 -26.81
N ALA A 18 4.10 -42.86 -28.11
CA ALA A 18 4.39 -41.73 -28.97
C ALA A 18 3.49 -40.51 -28.61
N LEU A 19 2.23 -40.72 -28.25
CA LEU A 19 1.32 -39.66 -27.81
C LEU A 19 1.65 -39.18 -26.40
N GLY A 20 2.10 -40.08 -25.50
CA GLY A 20 2.50 -39.72 -24.14
C GLY A 20 3.78 -38.88 -24.07
N MET A 21 4.75 -39.14 -24.95
CA MET A 21 5.98 -38.33 -25.04
C MET A 21 5.73 -36.96 -25.68
N GLY A 22 4.79 -36.85 -26.61
CA GLY A 22 4.43 -35.56 -27.20
C GLY A 22 3.73 -34.62 -26.20
N ALA A 23 2.89 -35.18 -25.32
CA ALA A 23 2.23 -34.39 -24.29
C ALA A 23 3.17 -33.95 -23.16
N ALA A 24 4.25 -34.68 -22.89
CA ALA A 24 5.26 -34.30 -21.90
C ALA A 24 6.21 -33.21 -22.40
N LEU A 25 6.38 -33.04 -23.71
CA LEU A 25 7.27 -32.02 -24.28
C LEU A 25 6.57 -30.66 -24.51
N THR A 26 5.24 -30.67 -24.68
CA THR A 26 4.46 -29.42 -24.76
C THR A 26 4.10 -28.85 -23.41
N SER A 27 4.25 -29.63 -22.32
CA SER A 27 3.99 -29.15 -20.95
C SER A 27 5.15 -28.34 -20.37
N CYS A 28 6.33 -28.32 -21.01
CA CYS A 28 7.48 -27.57 -20.49
C CYS A 28 7.54 -26.11 -20.93
N GLU A 29 6.86 -25.72 -22.01
CA GLU A 29 6.83 -24.32 -22.44
C GLU A 29 5.85 -23.48 -21.62
N GLU A 30 4.78 -24.07 -21.08
CA GLU A 30 3.85 -23.35 -20.19
C GLU A 30 4.35 -23.21 -18.74
N ILE A 31 5.37 -23.98 -18.35
CA ILE A 31 5.93 -23.89 -16.99
C ILE A 31 6.79 -22.63 -16.81
N GLU A 32 7.42 -22.12 -17.85
CA GLU A 32 8.17 -20.85 -17.75
C GLU A 32 7.23 -19.65 -17.52
N ASP A 33 6.05 -19.66 -18.11
CA ASP A 33 5.04 -18.62 -17.88
C ASP A 33 4.43 -18.70 -16.47
N ILE A 34 4.28 -19.90 -15.91
CA ILE A 34 3.81 -20.09 -14.52
C ILE A 34 4.87 -19.65 -13.51
N PHE A 35 6.15 -19.88 -13.78
CA PHE A 35 7.24 -19.37 -12.93
C PHE A 35 7.42 -17.86 -13.07
N ASN A 36 7.20 -17.26 -14.23
CA ASN A 36 7.16 -15.82 -14.41
C ASN A 36 5.93 -15.18 -13.72
N TRP A 37 4.79 -15.87 -13.71
CA TRP A 37 3.61 -15.44 -12.94
C TRP A 37 3.85 -15.56 -11.43
N GLY A 38 4.58 -16.59 -10.98
CA GLY A 38 4.93 -16.77 -9.56
C GLY A 38 5.94 -15.76 -9.04
N MET A 39 6.75 -15.14 -9.91
CA MET A 39 7.68 -14.08 -9.51
C MET A 39 6.98 -12.72 -9.34
N CYS A 40 5.76 -12.55 -9.82
CA CYS A 40 4.95 -11.36 -9.55
C CYS A 40 4.34 -11.32 -8.13
N MET A 41 4.48 -12.38 -7.33
CA MET A 41 3.89 -12.45 -5.98
C MET A 41 4.83 -12.03 -4.85
N TYR A 42 6.08 -11.68 -5.13
CA TYR A 42 7.04 -11.22 -4.14
C TYR A 42 7.38 -9.75 -4.35
N GLY A 43 6.59 -8.91 -3.73
CA GLY A 43 6.83 -7.48 -3.61
C GLY A 43 5.74 -6.64 -4.26
N THR A 44 4.97 -5.98 -3.43
CA THR A 44 4.10 -4.89 -3.87
C THR A 44 4.93 -3.63 -4.00
N PRO A 45 4.71 -2.81 -5.04
CA PRO A 45 5.33 -1.51 -5.11
C PRO A 45 5.08 -0.73 -3.82
N ASN A 46 6.10 -0.07 -3.31
CA ASN A 46 6.00 0.74 -2.11
C ASN A 46 6.56 2.14 -2.31
N MET A 47 6.17 3.06 -1.44
CA MET A 47 6.71 4.40 -1.34
C MET A 47 6.93 4.76 0.13
N ASP A 48 7.91 5.59 0.41
CA ASP A 48 7.97 6.31 1.67
C ASP A 48 7.16 7.58 1.56
N TYR A 49 6.51 7.99 2.64
CA TYR A 49 5.85 9.27 2.70
C TYR A 49 6.31 10.07 3.92
N GLN A 50 6.25 11.40 3.78
CA GLN A 50 6.41 12.33 4.89
C GLN A 50 5.42 13.48 4.71
N ILE A 51 4.59 13.69 5.74
CA ILE A 51 3.60 14.76 5.77
C ILE A 51 3.91 15.63 6.97
N SER A 52 4.14 16.92 6.73
CA SER A 52 4.35 17.91 7.77
C SER A 52 3.34 19.05 7.66
N GLY A 53 2.93 19.56 8.80
CA GLY A 53 1.90 20.57 8.81
C GLY A 53 1.60 21.14 10.18
N LYS A 54 0.44 21.76 10.27
CA LYS A 54 -0.04 22.45 11.48
C LYS A 54 -1.53 22.22 11.69
N VAL A 55 -1.90 21.92 12.92
CA VAL A 55 -3.29 21.86 13.36
C VAL A 55 -3.66 23.18 14.02
N MET A 56 -4.83 23.69 13.65
CA MET A 56 -5.31 24.98 14.15
C MET A 56 -6.83 24.98 14.31
N ASP A 57 -7.30 25.81 15.22
CA ASP A 57 -8.71 26.11 15.44
C ASP A 57 -9.30 26.78 14.20
N ALA A 58 -10.41 26.27 13.72
CA ALA A 58 -11.08 26.74 12.51
C ALA A 58 -11.67 28.16 12.66
N GLU A 59 -12.04 28.57 13.87
CA GLU A 59 -12.69 29.86 14.15
C GLU A 59 -11.66 30.99 14.27
N ASN A 60 -10.59 30.76 15.04
CA ASN A 60 -9.66 31.83 15.43
C ASN A 60 -8.25 31.66 14.85
N GLY A 61 -7.96 30.52 14.18
CA GLY A 61 -6.68 30.22 13.55
C GLY A 61 -5.53 29.96 14.53
N LYS A 62 -5.82 29.82 15.83
CA LYS A 62 -4.78 29.50 16.81
C LYS A 62 -4.31 28.06 16.66
N ALA A 63 -3.03 27.85 16.92
CA ALA A 63 -2.44 26.52 16.97
C ALA A 63 -3.06 25.69 18.10
N ILE A 64 -3.26 24.41 17.89
CA ILE A 64 -3.77 23.48 18.90
C ILE A 64 -2.66 22.47 19.21
N GLU A 65 -2.26 22.44 20.49
CA GLU A 65 -1.36 21.44 21.06
C GLU A 65 -2.18 20.20 21.48
N GLY A 66 -1.54 19.01 21.53
CA GLY A 66 -2.16 17.83 22.09
C GLY A 66 -3.02 17.01 21.11
N ILE A 67 -3.16 17.45 19.88
CA ILE A 67 -3.93 16.74 18.87
C ILE A 67 -3.13 15.57 18.32
N GLN A 68 -3.70 14.37 18.35
CA GLN A 68 -3.15 13.20 17.71
C GLN A 68 -3.43 13.25 16.22
N VAL A 69 -2.36 13.17 15.42
CA VAL A 69 -2.44 13.09 13.96
C VAL A 69 -1.96 11.70 13.52
N SER A 70 -2.81 10.99 12.81
CA SER A 70 -2.55 9.61 12.37
C SER A 70 -3.15 9.35 10.99
N ARG A 71 -2.84 8.17 10.44
CA ARG A 71 -3.57 7.63 9.28
C ARG A 71 -4.72 6.73 9.73
N PRO A 72 -5.83 6.63 8.98
CA PRO A 72 -7.01 5.85 9.38
C PRO A 72 -6.75 4.37 9.66
N TRP A 73 -5.67 3.82 9.09
CA TRP A 73 -5.32 2.40 9.18
C TRP A 73 -4.09 2.11 10.04
N ASP A 74 -3.43 3.17 10.53
CA ASP A 74 -2.29 3.02 11.44
C ASP A 74 -2.84 2.92 12.88
N TYR A 75 -2.97 1.71 13.36
CA TYR A 75 -3.45 1.38 14.72
C TYR A 75 -2.44 1.82 15.82
N GLY A 76 -2.02 3.08 15.78
CA GLY A 76 -1.21 3.71 16.83
C GLY A 76 0.29 3.75 16.61
N ASP A 77 0.86 2.95 15.72
CA ASP A 77 2.33 2.83 15.58
C ASP A 77 2.98 4.05 14.91
N ASN A 78 2.24 4.84 14.12
CA ASN A 78 2.74 6.04 13.44
C ASN A 78 1.95 7.32 13.79
N ALA A 79 1.18 7.29 14.87
CA ALA A 79 0.49 8.47 15.33
C ALA A 79 1.47 9.43 16.03
N VAL A 80 1.34 10.72 15.75
CA VAL A 80 2.12 11.79 16.39
C VAL A 80 1.19 12.78 17.05
N THR A 81 1.68 13.44 18.10
CA THR A 81 0.93 14.49 18.79
C THR A 81 1.49 15.85 18.41
N THR A 82 0.63 16.83 18.20
CA THR A 82 1.04 18.20 17.88
C THR A 82 1.75 18.86 19.05
N ASP A 83 2.80 19.63 18.71
CA ASP A 83 3.51 20.46 19.68
C ASP A 83 2.73 21.75 20.04
N LYS A 84 3.31 22.56 20.95
CA LYS A 84 2.73 23.84 21.39
C LYS A 84 2.48 24.85 20.25
N ASP A 85 3.13 24.70 19.14
CA ASP A 85 2.92 25.51 17.94
C ASP A 85 1.91 24.85 16.98
N GLY A 86 1.29 23.73 17.39
CA GLY A 86 0.35 22.90 16.61
C GLY A 86 1.02 22.12 15.49
N LYS A 87 2.36 22.01 15.45
CA LYS A 87 3.09 21.36 14.37
C LYS A 87 3.11 19.85 14.57
N PHE A 88 3.07 19.14 13.43
CA PHE A 88 3.22 17.69 13.37
C PHE A 88 4.07 17.26 12.17
N THR A 89 4.65 16.09 12.25
CA THR A 89 5.29 15.40 11.12
C THR A 89 5.04 13.91 11.27
N ILE A 90 4.32 13.32 10.31
CA ILE A 90 4.10 11.89 10.21
C ILE A 90 4.89 11.34 9.01
N SER A 91 5.41 10.13 9.15
CA SER A 91 6.12 9.44 8.08
C SER A 91 5.86 7.95 8.15
N GLY A 92 5.97 7.27 7.04
CA GLY A 92 5.77 5.84 6.96
C GLY A 92 5.98 5.30 5.56
N ASN A 93 5.57 4.06 5.37
CA ASN A 93 5.63 3.37 4.09
C ASN A 93 4.22 2.95 3.66
N ASP A 94 3.92 3.07 2.37
CA ASP A 94 2.61 2.70 1.81
C ASP A 94 2.72 2.29 0.34
N PHE A 95 1.61 1.86 -0.23
CA PHE A 95 1.47 1.71 -1.68
C PHE A 95 1.57 3.07 -2.36
N PRO A 96 2.20 3.13 -3.57
CA PRO A 96 2.31 4.38 -4.31
C PRO A 96 0.93 5.00 -4.57
N ASN A 97 0.74 6.19 -4.04
CA ASN A 97 -0.49 6.96 -4.19
C ASN A 97 -0.14 8.46 -4.16
N ASP A 98 -0.86 9.24 -4.94
CA ASP A 98 -0.69 10.70 -5.00
C ASP A 98 -1.43 11.41 -3.84
N THR A 99 -2.29 10.71 -3.11
CA THR A 99 -3.05 11.26 -1.99
C THR A 99 -3.05 10.32 -0.79
N LEU A 100 -3.01 10.88 0.41
CA LEU A 100 -3.17 10.12 1.65
C LEU A 100 -4.25 10.77 2.55
N HIS A 101 -4.99 9.92 3.27
CA HIS A 101 -5.91 10.36 4.29
C HIS A 101 -5.18 10.51 5.62
N VAL A 102 -5.43 11.62 6.29
CA VAL A 102 -4.91 11.94 7.62
C VAL A 102 -6.08 12.27 8.54
N VAL A 103 -6.05 11.78 9.76
CA VAL A 103 -7.06 12.01 10.78
C VAL A 103 -6.41 12.78 11.92
N ALA A 104 -7.05 13.85 12.34
CA ALA A 104 -6.70 14.60 13.56
C ALA A 104 -7.76 14.34 14.63
N THR A 105 -7.33 13.80 15.76
CA THR A 105 -8.20 13.43 16.88
C THR A 105 -7.74 14.12 18.15
N ASP A 106 -8.65 14.74 18.86
CA ASP A 106 -8.40 15.30 20.17
C ASP A 106 -8.28 14.15 21.20
N ILE A 107 -7.13 14.06 21.86
CA ILE A 107 -6.85 13.01 22.84
C ILE A 107 -6.61 13.54 24.26
N ASP A 108 -6.47 14.86 24.42
CA ASP A 108 -6.18 15.49 25.71
C ASP A 108 -7.45 16.05 26.38
N GLY A 109 -8.59 15.95 25.70
CA GLY A 109 -9.90 16.34 26.23
C GLY A 109 -10.00 17.86 26.46
N GLU A 110 -10.31 18.28 27.69
CA GLU A 110 -10.60 19.69 28.01
C GLU A 110 -9.35 20.57 28.10
N VAL A 111 -8.14 20.03 28.04
CA VAL A 111 -6.89 20.75 28.34
C VAL A 111 -6.69 21.97 27.44
N ASN A 112 -6.93 21.79 26.12
CA ASN A 112 -6.81 22.87 25.13
C ASN A 112 -8.14 23.21 24.44
N GLY A 113 -9.25 22.70 24.96
CA GLY A 113 -10.59 22.76 24.39
C GLY A 113 -10.95 21.47 23.69
N ILE A 114 -12.22 21.13 23.63
CA ILE A 114 -12.72 19.91 23.01
C ILE A 114 -12.92 20.16 21.52
N TYR A 115 -12.25 19.35 20.67
CA TYR A 115 -12.34 19.45 19.22
C TYR A 115 -12.93 18.19 18.60
N ALA A 116 -13.74 18.37 17.57
CA ALA A 116 -14.28 17.28 16.78
C ALA A 116 -13.18 16.66 15.90
N GLU A 117 -13.24 15.33 15.69
CA GLU A 117 -12.34 14.63 14.78
C GLU A 117 -12.44 15.23 13.37
N GLU A 118 -11.30 15.48 12.75
CA GLU A 118 -11.21 16.01 11.40
C GLU A 118 -10.44 15.05 10.48
N LYS A 119 -11.00 14.79 9.29
CA LYS A 119 -10.39 13.94 8.25
C LYS A 119 -10.01 14.76 7.04
N VAL A 120 -8.75 14.75 6.68
CA VAL A 120 -8.22 15.54 5.58
C VAL A 120 -7.57 14.62 4.53
N VAL A 121 -7.80 14.92 3.27
CA VAL A 121 -7.07 14.32 2.15
C VAL A 121 -5.88 15.22 1.83
N VAL A 122 -4.70 14.64 1.84
CA VAL A 122 -3.43 15.35 1.62
C VAL A 122 -2.87 14.93 0.27
N ASP A 123 -2.66 15.89 -0.62
CA ASP A 123 -1.99 15.68 -1.90
C ASP A 123 -0.48 15.58 -1.67
N LEU A 124 0.12 14.50 -2.14
CA LEU A 124 1.54 14.24 -2.04
C LEU A 124 2.28 14.68 -3.30
N LYS A 125 3.43 15.27 -3.12
CA LYS A 125 4.35 15.55 -4.23
C LYS A 125 5.21 14.34 -4.49
N ALA A 126 5.11 13.80 -5.70
CA ALA A 126 5.97 12.70 -6.16
C ALA A 126 7.45 13.12 -6.15
N PRO A 127 8.38 12.19 -5.92
CA PRO A 127 9.80 12.48 -5.92
C PRO A 127 10.26 12.96 -7.30
N LYS A 128 11.17 13.94 -7.30
CA LYS A 128 11.82 14.43 -8.53
C LYS A 128 12.86 13.41 -8.97
N GLY A 129 12.66 12.76 -10.12
CA GLY A 129 13.61 11.83 -10.70
C GLY A 129 12.98 10.57 -11.26
N LYS A 130 13.80 9.72 -11.90
CA LYS A 130 13.35 8.40 -12.36
C LYS A 130 13.27 7.47 -11.14
N ARG A 131 12.25 6.59 -11.14
CA ARG A 131 12.17 5.46 -10.21
C ARG A 131 13.48 4.69 -10.22
N THR A 132 14.02 4.41 -9.05
CA THR A 132 15.29 3.73 -8.89
C THR A 132 15.18 2.23 -9.14
N ASP A 133 14.01 1.65 -8.89
CA ASP A 133 13.67 0.27 -9.25
C ASP A 133 12.17 0.09 -9.50
N ALA A 134 11.76 -1.13 -9.88
CA ALA A 134 10.37 -1.45 -10.19
C ALA A 134 9.45 -1.47 -8.94
N TRP A 135 10.01 -1.64 -7.74
CA TRP A 135 9.29 -1.89 -6.50
C TRP A 135 9.24 -0.68 -5.57
N TYR A 136 10.19 0.23 -5.67
CA TYR A 136 10.25 1.44 -4.85
C TYR A 136 9.94 2.69 -5.67
N ALA A 137 8.82 3.33 -5.35
CA ALA A 137 8.34 4.51 -6.07
C ALA A 137 9.05 5.80 -5.65
N GLY A 138 9.82 5.77 -4.54
CA GLY A 138 10.52 6.92 -3.99
C GLY A 138 9.82 7.52 -2.77
N LYS A 139 10.34 8.65 -2.29
CA LYS A 139 9.78 9.39 -1.16
C LYS A 139 8.82 10.47 -1.65
N TYR A 140 7.59 10.41 -1.18
CA TYR A 140 6.52 11.37 -1.44
C TYR A 140 6.39 12.33 -0.26
N GLU A 141 6.25 13.61 -0.52
CA GLU A 141 6.26 14.62 0.54
C GLU A 141 5.08 15.59 0.41
N ALA A 142 4.51 15.96 1.55
CA ALA A 142 3.60 17.09 1.67
C ALA A 142 4.05 17.99 2.81
N GLU A 143 4.26 19.26 2.50
CA GLU A 143 4.65 20.28 3.46
C GLU A 143 3.56 21.32 3.60
N ASP A 144 3.57 22.03 4.74
CA ASP A 144 2.65 23.12 5.04
C ASP A 144 1.15 22.71 5.04
N VAL A 145 0.86 21.44 5.35
CA VAL A 145 -0.51 20.94 5.48
C VAL A 145 -1.20 21.65 6.65
N LYS A 146 -2.39 22.21 6.38
CA LYS A 146 -3.18 22.91 7.41
C LYS A 146 -4.44 22.12 7.71
N ILE A 147 -4.53 21.60 8.93
CA ILE A 147 -5.71 20.94 9.46
C ILE A 147 -6.46 21.93 10.34
N LYS A 148 -7.73 22.18 10.01
CA LYS A 148 -8.59 23.10 10.77
C LYS A 148 -9.64 22.28 11.49
N MET A 149 -9.54 22.23 12.81
CA MET A 149 -10.49 21.50 13.65
C MET A 149 -11.56 22.46 14.19
N GLN A 150 -12.79 21.98 14.21
CA GLN A 150 -13.92 22.70 14.83
C GLN A 150 -14.08 22.25 16.27
N LYS A 151 -14.47 23.17 17.14
CA LYS A 151 -14.85 22.81 18.50
C LYS A 151 -16.04 21.86 18.47
N ALA A 152 -15.97 20.82 19.29
CA ALA A 152 -17.12 19.94 19.48
C ALA A 152 -18.28 20.73 20.08
N SER A 153 -19.48 20.61 19.48
CA SER A 153 -20.70 21.13 20.12
C SER A 153 -21.08 20.19 21.26
N GLU A 154 -21.33 20.75 22.45
CA GLU A 154 -21.96 20.03 23.57
C GLU A 154 -23.29 19.39 23.19
#